data_0d7c9ec222bc0cd5eb82c77af0c3036b
#
_entry.id   0d7c9ec222bc0cd5eb82c77af0c3036b
#
_cell.length_a   1.000
_cell.length_b   1.000
_cell.length_c   1.000
_cell.angle_alpha   90.00
_cell.angle_beta   90.00
_cell.angle_gamma   90.00
#
_symmetry.space_group_name_H-M   'P 1'
#
loop_
_entity.id
_entity.type
_entity.pdbx_description
1 polymer ?
#
loop_
_entity_poly.entity_id
_entity_poly.type
_entity_poly.pdbx_seq_one_letter_code
_entity_poly.pdbx_strand_id
1 'polypeptide(L)'
;MQIVIIGAGEVGFHAAKALSEENHDITAVDIVPEKCNRLSENLDVIVVEGNGASPRILHQANVENADYVLCLTRVDEVNLIAAQQAHELGAKKIIARLRNQQYTTRHSIIKPAQFGVDLVIH
;
A
#
# COMPACT_ATOMS: atom_id res chain seq x y z
N MET A 1 14.95 -3.57 3.68
CA MET A 1 14.05 -2.48 4.12
C MET A 1 12.71 -3.06 4.57
N GLN A 2 12.01 -2.34 5.42
CA GLN A 2 10.65 -2.68 5.83
C GLN A 2 9.67 -2.05 4.85
N ILE A 3 8.93 -2.87 4.12
CA ILE A 3 7.99 -2.40 3.09
C ILE A 3 6.61 -2.97 3.38
N VAL A 4 5.61 -2.09 3.41
CA VAL A 4 4.21 -2.49 3.55
C VAL A 4 3.52 -2.27 2.21
N ILE A 5 2.85 -3.31 1.71
CA ILE A 5 2.11 -3.26 0.46
C ILE A 5 0.62 -3.41 0.77
N ILE A 6 -0.17 -2.43 0.38
CA ILE A 6 -1.61 -2.42 0.61
C ILE A 6 -2.29 -2.73 -0.72
N GLY A 7 -2.94 -3.89 -0.77
CA GLY A 7 -3.53 -4.43 -1.98
C GLY A 7 -2.70 -5.57 -2.57
N ALA A 8 -3.33 -6.72 -2.76
CA ALA A 8 -2.67 -7.93 -3.27
C ALA A 8 -3.36 -8.47 -4.53
N GLY A 9 -3.87 -7.58 -5.36
CA GLY A 9 -4.29 -7.91 -6.72
C GLY A 9 -3.05 -8.14 -7.58
N GLU A 10 -3.17 -8.05 -8.89
CA GLU A 10 -2.05 -8.36 -9.79
C GLU A 10 -0.84 -7.45 -9.53
N VAL A 11 -1.07 -6.15 -9.38
CA VAL A 11 0.05 -5.21 -9.17
C VAL A 11 0.71 -5.45 -7.82
N GLY A 12 -0.09 -5.52 -6.76
CA GLY A 12 0.43 -5.69 -5.40
C GLY A 12 1.12 -7.03 -5.19
N PHE A 13 0.53 -8.12 -5.72
CA PHE A 13 1.13 -9.45 -5.61
C PHE A 13 2.50 -9.50 -6.30
N HIS A 14 2.58 -8.97 -7.52
CA HIS A 14 3.85 -8.98 -8.26
C HIS A 14 4.91 -8.08 -7.62
N ALA A 15 4.50 -6.94 -7.04
CA ALA A 15 5.41 -6.10 -6.28
C ALA A 15 5.93 -6.84 -5.04
N ALA A 16 5.04 -7.50 -4.30
CA ALA A 16 5.43 -8.28 -3.12
C ALA A 16 6.40 -9.39 -3.49
N LYS A 17 6.14 -10.08 -4.59
CA LYS A 17 7.01 -11.16 -5.07
C LYS A 17 8.40 -10.63 -5.40
N ALA A 18 8.49 -9.59 -6.23
CA ALA A 18 9.77 -9.04 -6.66
C ALA A 18 10.59 -8.53 -5.48
N LEU A 19 9.95 -7.80 -4.57
CA LEU A 19 10.66 -7.20 -3.44
C LEU A 19 11.06 -8.24 -2.39
N SER A 20 10.24 -9.25 -2.15
CA SER A 20 10.62 -10.32 -1.22
C SER A 20 11.80 -11.13 -1.74
N GLU A 21 11.90 -11.32 -3.04
CA GLU A 21 13.04 -12.00 -3.67
C GLU A 21 14.34 -11.20 -3.56
N GLU A 22 14.25 -9.91 -3.33
CA GLU A 22 15.40 -9.02 -3.11
C GLU A 22 15.74 -8.85 -1.63
N ASN A 23 15.23 -9.73 -0.78
CA ASN A 23 15.53 -9.79 0.66
C ASN A 23 15.01 -8.59 1.46
N HIS A 24 13.95 -7.93 0.99
CA HIS A 24 13.23 -6.95 1.79
C HIS A 24 12.22 -7.64 2.70
N ASP A 25 11.95 -7.04 3.84
CA ASP A 25 10.93 -7.52 4.78
C ASP A 25 9.58 -6.94 4.35
N ILE A 26 8.72 -7.79 3.81
CA ILE A 26 7.45 -7.40 3.23
C ILE A 26 6.30 -7.79 4.14
N THR A 27 5.41 -6.82 4.40
CA THR A 27 4.09 -7.07 4.96
C THR A 27 3.06 -6.67 3.92
N ALA A 28 2.17 -7.58 3.56
CA ALA A 28 1.15 -7.33 2.55
C ALA A 28 -0.24 -7.38 3.19
N VAL A 29 -1.08 -6.43 2.83
CA VAL A 29 -2.43 -6.24 3.38
C VAL A 29 -3.45 -6.41 2.27
N ASP A 30 -4.47 -7.22 2.49
CA ASP A 30 -5.63 -7.29 1.60
C ASP A 30 -6.87 -7.67 2.40
N ILE A 31 -8.03 -7.22 1.95
CA ILE A 31 -9.29 -7.52 2.61
C ILE A 31 -9.87 -8.86 2.14
N VAL A 32 -9.42 -9.38 1.01
CA VAL A 32 -9.95 -10.60 0.39
C VAL A 32 -9.18 -11.82 0.89
N PRO A 33 -9.84 -12.77 1.58
CA PRO A 33 -9.15 -13.95 2.14
C PRO A 33 -8.37 -14.77 1.11
N GLU A 34 -8.91 -14.95 -0.08
CA GLU A 34 -8.25 -15.72 -1.14
C GLU A 34 -6.94 -15.07 -1.60
N LYS A 35 -6.91 -13.75 -1.64
CA LYS A 35 -5.67 -13.02 -1.97
C LYS A 35 -4.65 -13.14 -0.86
N CYS A 36 -5.09 -13.12 0.38
CA CYS A 36 -4.22 -13.35 1.53
C CYS A 36 -3.62 -14.76 1.50
N ASN A 37 -4.44 -15.76 1.17
CA ASN A 37 -3.96 -17.12 1.06
C ASN A 37 -2.93 -17.28 -0.07
N ARG A 38 -3.18 -16.65 -1.21
CA ARG A 38 -2.25 -16.67 -2.34
C ARG A 38 -0.88 -16.10 -1.94
N LEU A 39 -0.86 -15.01 -1.19
CA LEU A 39 0.37 -14.43 -0.66
C LEU A 39 1.10 -15.41 0.24
N SER A 40 0.39 -15.95 1.24
CA SER A 40 0.99 -16.84 2.24
C SER A 40 1.52 -18.13 1.63
N GLU A 41 0.83 -18.68 0.64
CA GLU A 41 1.21 -19.93 0.02
C GLU A 41 2.37 -19.81 -0.95
N ASN A 42 2.61 -18.64 -1.50
CA ASN A 42 3.59 -18.48 -2.59
C ASN A 42 4.78 -17.59 -2.26
N LEU A 43 4.68 -16.73 -1.25
CA LEU A 43 5.71 -15.73 -0.97
C LEU A 43 6.15 -15.76 0.49
N ASP A 44 7.39 -15.37 0.72
CA ASP A 44 7.94 -15.19 2.06
C ASP A 44 7.61 -13.76 2.54
N VAL A 45 6.36 -13.55 2.94
CA VAL A 45 5.87 -12.26 3.40
C VAL A 45 4.97 -12.45 4.61
N ILE A 46 4.85 -11.40 5.42
CA ILE A 46 3.85 -11.34 6.48
C ILE A 46 2.55 -10.88 5.84
N VAL A 47 1.44 -11.52 6.16
CA VAL A 47 0.13 -11.18 5.62
C VAL A 47 -0.78 -10.66 6.72
N VAL A 48 -1.43 -9.53 6.46
CA VAL A 48 -2.45 -8.96 7.34
C VAL A 48 -3.75 -8.88 6.56
N GLU A 49 -4.77 -9.58 7.02
CA GLU A 49 -6.08 -9.55 6.37
C GLU A 49 -6.91 -8.41 6.97
N GLY A 50 -7.34 -7.50 6.13
CA GLY A 50 -8.19 -6.39 6.57
C GLY A 50 -8.22 -5.26 5.55
N ASN A 51 -9.02 -4.25 5.88
CA ASN A 51 -9.19 -3.07 5.04
C ASN A 51 -7.95 -2.17 5.19
N GLY A 52 -7.26 -1.92 4.08
CA GLY A 52 -6.06 -1.08 4.06
C GLY A 52 -6.30 0.39 4.36
N ALA A 53 -7.55 0.85 4.43
CA ALA A 53 -7.88 2.19 4.88
C ALA A 53 -8.22 2.25 6.38
N SER A 54 -8.15 1.13 7.09
CA SER A 54 -8.44 1.07 8.53
C SER A 54 -7.18 1.40 9.33
N PRO A 55 -7.22 2.39 10.24
CA PRO A 55 -6.07 2.71 11.09
C PRO A 55 -5.57 1.51 11.90
N ARG A 56 -6.49 0.69 12.40
CA ARG A 56 -6.12 -0.49 13.18
C ARG A 56 -5.33 -1.49 12.33
N ILE A 57 -5.73 -1.70 11.09
CA ILE A 57 -5.05 -2.62 10.17
C ILE A 57 -3.67 -2.07 9.80
N LEU A 58 -3.56 -0.77 9.55
CA LEU A 58 -2.27 -0.15 9.24
C LEU A 58 -1.30 -0.25 10.42
N HIS A 59 -1.80 -0.07 11.63
CA HIS A 59 -1.00 -0.25 12.83
C HIS A 59 -0.57 -1.72 12.98
N GLN A 60 -1.48 -2.66 12.76
CA GLN A 60 -1.17 -4.09 12.80
C GLN A 60 -0.10 -4.47 11.76
N ALA A 61 -0.10 -3.82 10.61
CA ALA A 61 0.90 -4.03 9.57
C ALA A 61 2.23 -3.31 9.85
N ASN A 62 2.34 -2.61 10.97
CA ASN A 62 3.55 -1.91 11.39
C ASN A 62 3.96 -0.79 10.43
N VAL A 63 2.98 -0.08 9.91
CA VAL A 63 3.18 1.00 8.93
C VAL A 63 4.08 2.12 9.50
N GLU A 64 3.98 2.41 10.79
CA GLU A 64 4.78 3.46 11.43
C GLU A 64 6.28 3.24 11.32
N ASN A 65 6.72 2.00 11.15
CA ASN A 65 8.14 1.65 11.02
C ASN A 65 8.53 1.30 9.59
N ALA A 66 7.64 1.55 8.62
CA ALA A 66 7.91 1.22 7.23
C ALA A 66 8.86 2.24 6.58
N ASP A 67 9.82 1.73 5.82
CA ASP A 67 10.64 2.56 4.94
C ASP A 67 9.84 2.98 3.71
N TYR A 68 8.99 2.08 3.21
CA TYR A 68 8.08 2.35 2.09
C TYR A 68 6.70 1.78 2.38
N VAL A 69 5.68 2.52 2.01
CA VAL A 69 4.30 2.04 1.95
C VAL A 69 3.82 2.18 0.52
N LEU A 70 3.38 1.08 -0.06
CA LEU A 70 2.89 1.03 -1.44
C LEU A 70 1.39 0.79 -1.40
N CYS A 71 0.62 1.79 -1.80
CA CYS A 71 -0.85 1.71 -1.82
C CYS A 71 -1.30 1.31 -3.22
N LEU A 72 -1.56 0.03 -3.43
CA LEU A 72 -1.72 -0.57 -4.75
C LEU A 72 -3.07 -1.26 -4.94
N THR A 73 -4.11 -0.85 -4.21
CA THR A 73 -5.46 -1.39 -4.43
C THR A 73 -6.03 -0.87 -5.74
N ARG A 74 -7.18 -1.42 -6.15
CA ARG A 74 -7.88 -0.93 -7.35
C ARG A 74 -8.72 0.31 -7.09
N VAL A 75 -8.84 0.73 -5.84
CA VAL A 75 -9.71 1.83 -5.46
C VAL A 75 -8.85 3.02 -5.07
N ASP A 76 -8.86 4.06 -5.89
CA ASP A 76 -8.04 5.26 -5.69
C ASP A 76 -8.28 5.89 -4.32
N GLU A 77 -9.55 5.97 -3.89
CA GLU A 77 -9.91 6.58 -2.61
C GLU A 77 -9.33 5.81 -1.43
N VAL A 78 -9.29 4.49 -1.52
CA VAL A 78 -8.64 3.66 -0.49
C VAL A 78 -7.13 3.94 -0.48
N ASN A 79 -6.52 4.03 -1.66
CA ASN A 79 -5.09 4.32 -1.76
C ASN A 79 -4.75 5.69 -1.16
N LEU A 80 -5.58 6.71 -1.40
CA LEU A 80 -5.36 8.04 -0.86
C LEU A 80 -5.52 8.06 0.67
N ILE A 81 -6.56 7.43 1.19
CA ILE A 81 -6.80 7.42 2.64
C ILE A 81 -5.75 6.58 3.35
N ALA A 82 -5.36 5.45 2.78
CA ALA A 82 -4.27 4.64 3.34
C ALA A 82 -2.96 5.43 3.35
N ALA A 83 -2.67 6.14 2.27
CA ALA A 83 -1.46 6.97 2.17
C ALA A 83 -1.44 8.06 3.24
N GLN A 84 -2.55 8.77 3.43
CA GLN A 84 -2.63 9.83 4.42
C GLN A 84 -2.41 9.31 5.84
N GLN A 85 -3.02 8.18 6.16
CA GLN A 85 -2.84 7.57 7.47
C GLN A 85 -1.41 7.08 7.67
N ALA A 86 -0.81 6.48 6.64
CA ALA A 86 0.58 6.06 6.68
C ALA A 86 1.52 7.23 6.94
N HIS A 87 1.25 8.37 6.29
CA HIS A 87 2.00 9.59 6.51
C HIS A 87 1.90 10.07 7.96
N GLU A 88 0.68 10.12 8.49
CA GLU A 88 0.44 10.54 9.88
C GLU A 88 1.08 9.58 10.89
N LEU A 89 1.15 8.29 10.56
CA LEU A 89 1.77 7.28 11.42
C LEU A 89 3.31 7.34 11.37
N GLY A 90 3.89 8.01 10.39
CA GLY A 90 5.33 8.19 10.32
C GLY A 90 6.08 7.34 9.30
N ALA A 91 5.39 6.72 8.34
CA ALA A 91 6.04 6.03 7.24
C ALA A 91 6.96 6.98 6.48
N LYS A 92 8.13 6.50 6.05
CA LYS A 92 9.16 7.38 5.47
C LYS A 92 8.86 7.80 4.05
N LYS A 93 8.42 6.85 3.20
CA LYS A 93 8.08 7.10 1.81
C LYS A 93 6.79 6.41 1.45
N ILE A 94 5.95 7.07 0.69
CA ILE A 94 4.62 6.59 0.34
C ILE A 94 4.42 6.71 -1.16
N ILE A 95 4.11 5.57 -1.80
CA ILE A 95 3.82 5.49 -3.22
C ILE A 95 2.37 5.03 -3.36
N ALA A 96 1.60 5.73 -4.16
CA ALA A 96 0.19 5.36 -4.37
C ALA A 96 -0.13 5.24 -5.85
N ARG A 97 -0.89 4.20 -6.17
CA ARG A 97 -1.45 4.01 -7.50
C ARG A 97 -2.75 4.78 -7.60
N LEU A 98 -2.84 5.65 -8.60
CA LEU A 98 -4.05 6.43 -8.87
C LEU A 98 -4.39 6.30 -10.35
N ARG A 99 -5.60 5.83 -10.62
CA ARG A 99 -6.07 5.56 -11.99
C ARG A 99 -6.97 6.66 -12.52
N ASN A 100 -7.62 7.40 -11.63
CA ASN A 100 -8.53 8.47 -12.00
C ASN A 100 -7.75 9.75 -12.27
N GLN A 101 -7.77 10.22 -13.50
CA GLN A 101 -7.05 11.43 -13.89
C GLN A 101 -7.55 12.68 -13.17
N GLN A 102 -8.76 12.66 -12.63
CA GLN A 102 -9.28 13.78 -11.85
C GLN A 102 -8.48 14.01 -10.56
N TYR A 103 -7.69 13.03 -10.12
CA TYR A 103 -6.81 13.17 -8.96
C TYR A 103 -5.36 13.47 -9.33
N THR A 104 -4.99 13.39 -10.59
CA THR A 104 -3.59 13.43 -11.00
C THR A 104 -3.23 14.57 -11.95
N THR A 105 -4.21 15.32 -12.45
CA THR A 105 -3.92 16.49 -13.28
C THR A 105 -3.57 17.69 -12.40
N ARG A 106 -2.88 18.66 -12.98
CA ARG A 106 -2.51 19.86 -12.23
C ARG A 106 -3.72 20.73 -11.84
N HIS A 107 -4.88 20.51 -12.46
CA HIS A 107 -6.12 21.22 -12.13
C HIS A 107 -6.98 20.47 -11.11
N SER A 108 -6.52 19.33 -10.61
CA SER A 108 -7.27 18.56 -9.63
C SER A 108 -7.48 19.35 -8.35
N ILE A 109 -8.68 19.29 -7.80
CA ILE A 109 -8.99 19.91 -6.51
C ILE A 109 -8.23 19.20 -5.40
N ILE A 110 -8.18 17.87 -5.47
CA ILE A 110 -7.42 17.05 -4.54
C ILE A 110 -6.03 16.79 -5.12
N LYS A 111 -5.02 17.07 -4.32
CA LYS A 111 -3.63 16.82 -4.72
C LYS A 111 -3.08 15.62 -3.96
N PRO A 112 -2.49 14.62 -4.63
CA PRO A 112 -1.93 13.46 -3.93
C PRO A 112 -0.94 13.84 -2.82
N ALA A 113 -0.15 14.89 -3.01
CA ALA A 113 0.80 15.35 -2.00
C ALA A 113 0.12 15.75 -0.69
N GLN A 114 -1.12 16.22 -0.73
CA GLN A 114 -1.88 16.56 0.47
C GLN A 114 -2.22 15.33 1.32
N PHE A 115 -2.15 14.15 0.71
CA PHE A 115 -2.38 12.86 1.37
C PHE A 115 -1.06 12.18 1.75
N GLY A 116 0.06 12.92 1.71
CA GLY A 116 1.36 12.35 2.04
C GLY A 116 1.96 11.47 0.96
N VAL A 117 1.40 11.47 -0.24
CA VAL A 117 1.92 10.66 -1.35
C VAL A 117 3.18 11.32 -1.91
N ASP A 118 4.28 10.59 -1.91
CA ASP A 118 5.56 11.07 -2.45
C ASP A 118 5.68 10.81 -3.94
N LEU A 119 5.09 9.70 -4.41
CA LEU A 119 5.13 9.31 -5.82
C LEU A 119 3.82 8.66 -6.22
N VAL A 120 3.27 9.10 -7.34
CA VAL A 120 2.06 8.50 -7.93
C VAL A 120 2.48 7.59 -9.08
N ILE A 121 1.91 6.38 -9.11
CA ILE A 121 2.02 5.49 -10.26
C ILE A 121 0.63 5.25 -10.85
N HIS A 122 0.59 4.90 -12.12
CA HIS A 122 -0.66 4.75 -12.87
C HIS A 122 -1.02 3.32 -13.23
#